data_ca7ff2998c51812ffe2ff9454f7d8c6c
#
_entry.id   ca7ff2998c51812ffe2ff9454f7d8c6c
#
_cell.length_a   1.000
_cell.length_b   1.000
_cell.length_c   1.000
_cell.angle_alpha   90.00
_cell.angle_beta   90.00
_cell.angle_gamma   90.00
#
_symmetry.space_group_name_H-M   'P 1'
#
loop_
_entity.id
_entity.type
_entity.pdbx_description
1 polymer ?
#
loop_
_entity_poly.entity_id
_entity_poly.type
_entity_poly.pdbx_seq_one_letter_code
_entity_poly.pdbx_strand_id
1 'polypeptide(L)'
;FTVAYLTAYVALVCRGNIENGESLLVHGAAGGVGLAAVDLGIHYGAKVIATSASSSKREFLSSYGAHHVLPDSGFKDKVKELTPGNGADIIYDPVGGDVFDESVRCIAWNGRLLVIGFTSGRIPSIGANMPLIKGFSVVGVRGGEYGRRDPEMGKKNLEAIDELASEGKLNPHIHKTYSLESTIDALNELRNRTVIGKVCIKP
;
A
#
# COMPACT_ATOMS: atom_id res chain seq x y z
N PHE A 1 -4.91 1.51 14.51
CA PHE A 1 -4.27 1.98 13.26
C PHE A 1 -2.81 1.53 13.16
N THR A 2 -2.12 1.36 14.29
CA THR A 2 -0.68 1.10 14.41
C THR A 2 -0.13 0.03 13.46
N VAL A 3 -0.75 -1.17 13.42
CA VAL A 3 -0.25 -2.28 12.57
C VAL A 3 -0.24 -1.92 11.08
N ALA A 4 -1.26 -1.21 10.59
CA ALA A 4 -1.33 -0.82 9.19
C ALA A 4 -0.27 0.23 8.84
N TYR A 5 -0.15 1.26 9.68
CA TYR A 5 0.84 2.32 9.47
C TYR A 5 2.27 1.83 9.70
N LEU A 6 2.52 0.94 10.67
CA LEU A 6 3.83 0.31 10.84
C LEU A 6 4.22 -0.50 9.60
N THR A 7 3.30 -1.26 9.03
CA THR A 7 3.57 -2.01 7.80
C THR A 7 3.89 -1.08 6.64
N ALA A 8 3.11 -0.02 6.45
CA ALA A 8 3.32 0.95 5.39
C ALA A 8 4.61 1.76 5.60
N TYR A 9 4.92 2.16 6.84
CA TYR A 9 6.15 2.88 7.19
C TYR A 9 7.40 2.03 6.92
N VAL A 10 7.43 0.79 7.43
CA VAL A 10 8.54 -0.14 7.14
C VAL A 10 8.68 -0.38 5.63
N ALA A 11 7.57 -0.51 4.91
CA ALA A 11 7.58 -0.70 3.48
C ALA A 11 8.17 0.50 2.74
N LEU A 12 7.62 1.68 2.96
CA LEU A 12 7.96 2.86 2.19
C LEU A 12 9.27 3.49 2.64
N VAL A 13 9.46 3.65 3.95
CA VAL A 13 10.63 4.35 4.51
C VAL A 13 11.82 3.40 4.65
N CYS A 14 11.66 2.29 5.40
CA CYS A 14 12.81 1.44 5.73
C CYS A 14 13.26 0.55 4.57
N ARG A 15 12.35 0.09 3.72
CA ARG A 15 12.64 -0.88 2.65
C ARG A 15 12.58 -0.26 1.26
N GLY A 16 11.68 0.68 1.05
CA GLY A 16 11.47 1.38 -0.21
C GLY A 16 12.34 2.61 -0.36
N ASN A 17 12.85 3.19 0.74
CA ASN A 17 13.58 4.46 0.73
C ASN A 17 12.87 5.52 -0.13
N ILE A 18 11.59 5.76 0.22
CA ILE A 18 10.74 6.69 -0.53
C ILE A 18 11.32 8.11 -0.50
N GLU A 19 11.35 8.75 -1.65
CA GLU A 19 11.84 10.12 -1.81
C GLU A 19 10.72 11.04 -2.32
N ASN A 20 10.85 12.33 -1.98
CA ASN A 20 9.91 13.34 -2.46
C ASN A 20 9.93 13.43 -4.00
N GLY A 21 8.75 13.46 -4.60
CA GLY A 21 8.56 13.54 -6.05
C GLY A 21 8.51 12.20 -6.78
N GLU A 22 8.85 11.08 -6.13
CA GLU A 22 8.73 9.75 -6.73
C GLU A 22 7.28 9.37 -7.01
N SER A 23 7.08 8.52 -8.00
CA SER A 23 5.79 7.90 -8.31
C SER A 23 5.59 6.62 -7.49
N LEU A 24 4.53 6.60 -6.68
CA LEU A 24 4.15 5.47 -5.83
C LEU A 24 2.85 4.83 -6.35
N LEU A 25 2.93 3.61 -6.85
CA LEU A 25 1.78 2.79 -7.21
C LEU A 25 1.36 1.93 -6.02
N VAL A 26 0.13 2.11 -5.53
CA VAL A 26 -0.42 1.35 -4.39
C VAL A 26 -1.54 0.44 -4.85
N HIS A 27 -1.36 -0.87 -4.74
CA HIS A 27 -2.39 -1.86 -4.99
C HIS A 27 -3.24 -2.13 -3.74
N GLY A 28 -4.51 -2.52 -3.97
CA GLY A 28 -5.45 -2.73 -2.88
C GLY A 28 -5.59 -1.49 -1.98
N ALA A 29 -5.48 -0.30 -2.58
CA ALA A 29 -5.30 0.98 -1.90
C ALA A 29 -6.42 1.34 -0.90
N ALA A 30 -7.65 0.87 -1.13
CA ALA A 30 -8.78 1.10 -0.22
C ALA A 30 -8.81 0.16 0.99
N GLY A 31 -7.91 -0.83 1.08
CA GLY A 31 -7.76 -1.70 2.25
C GLY A 31 -6.95 -1.04 3.37
N GLY A 32 -6.94 -1.64 4.56
CA GLY A 32 -6.32 -0.99 5.73
C GLY A 32 -4.82 -0.69 5.60
N VAL A 33 -4.02 -1.58 4.99
CA VAL A 33 -2.58 -1.33 4.77
C VAL A 33 -2.32 -0.50 3.53
N GLY A 34 -3.17 -0.66 2.48
CA GLY A 34 -3.07 0.13 1.26
C GLY A 34 -3.38 1.61 1.52
N LEU A 35 -4.44 1.88 2.30
CA LEU A 35 -4.82 3.26 2.63
C LEU A 35 -3.75 3.96 3.48
N ALA A 36 -3.13 3.23 4.42
CA ALA A 36 -1.98 3.75 5.17
C ALA A 36 -0.78 4.05 4.26
N ALA A 37 -0.56 3.24 3.21
CA ALA A 37 0.49 3.51 2.23
C ALA A 37 0.18 4.73 1.35
N VAL A 38 -1.09 4.93 0.97
CA VAL A 38 -1.54 6.16 0.27
C VAL A 38 -1.27 7.39 1.12
N ASP A 39 -1.70 7.36 2.39
CA ASP A 39 -1.57 8.46 3.33
C ASP A 39 -0.09 8.84 3.57
N LEU A 40 0.74 7.86 3.92
CA LEU A 40 2.18 8.07 4.09
C LEU A 40 2.88 8.50 2.78
N GLY A 41 2.49 7.93 1.63
CA GLY A 41 3.02 8.33 0.34
C GLY A 41 2.78 9.82 0.05
N ILE A 42 1.57 10.32 0.32
CA ILE A 42 1.22 11.74 0.21
C ILE A 42 2.06 12.57 1.19
N HIS A 43 2.16 12.12 2.46
CA HIS A 43 2.95 12.80 3.47
C HIS A 43 4.42 12.96 3.07
N TYR A 44 5.02 11.94 2.48
CA TYR A 44 6.42 11.98 1.99
C TYR A 44 6.58 12.65 0.62
N GLY A 45 5.51 13.25 0.07
CA GLY A 45 5.56 14.01 -1.17
C GLY A 45 5.63 13.18 -2.44
N ALA A 46 5.26 11.90 -2.38
CA ALA A 46 5.19 11.06 -3.58
C ALA A 46 3.95 11.35 -4.42
N LYS A 47 4.03 11.13 -5.73
CA LYS A 47 2.89 11.15 -6.65
C LYS A 47 2.17 9.80 -6.58
N VAL A 48 1.11 9.73 -5.78
CA VAL A 48 0.41 8.48 -5.49
C VAL A 48 -0.57 8.11 -6.60
N ILE A 49 -0.39 6.91 -7.16
CA ILE A 49 -1.31 6.23 -8.08
C ILE A 49 -1.94 5.07 -7.30
N ALA A 50 -3.23 5.11 -7.04
CA ALA A 50 -3.94 4.10 -6.26
C ALA A 50 -4.76 3.17 -7.15
N THR A 51 -4.81 1.87 -6.86
CA THR A 51 -5.67 0.93 -7.60
C THR A 51 -6.73 0.29 -6.73
N SER A 52 -7.93 0.09 -7.29
CA SER A 52 -9.03 -0.66 -6.68
C SER A 52 -10.00 -1.18 -7.73
N ALA A 53 -10.53 -2.40 -7.54
CA ALA A 53 -11.54 -3.02 -8.42
C ALA A 53 -12.87 -2.23 -8.40
N SER A 54 -13.33 -1.81 -7.22
CA SER A 54 -14.63 -1.15 -7.03
C SER A 54 -14.59 0.33 -7.45
N SER A 55 -15.58 0.76 -8.25
CA SER A 55 -15.74 2.16 -8.64
C SER A 55 -15.95 3.09 -7.45
N SER A 56 -16.80 2.70 -6.49
CA SER A 56 -17.06 3.47 -5.27
C SER A 56 -15.80 3.65 -4.41
N LYS A 57 -14.95 2.62 -4.35
CA LYS A 57 -13.64 2.72 -3.66
C LYS A 57 -12.66 3.61 -4.42
N ARG A 58 -12.73 3.63 -5.74
CA ARG A 58 -11.91 4.56 -6.54
C ARG A 58 -12.33 6.02 -6.34
N GLU A 59 -13.64 6.30 -6.29
CA GLU A 59 -14.17 7.63 -5.95
C GLU A 59 -13.69 8.08 -4.57
N PHE A 60 -13.78 7.19 -3.57
CA PHE A 60 -13.24 7.48 -2.23
C PHE A 60 -11.74 7.78 -2.26
N LEU A 61 -10.93 6.97 -2.95
CA LEU A 61 -9.48 7.17 -3.03
C LEU A 61 -9.11 8.51 -3.69
N SER A 62 -9.88 8.95 -4.68
CA SER A 62 -9.72 10.26 -5.29
C SER A 62 -10.01 11.38 -4.30
N SER A 63 -11.08 11.29 -3.52
CA SER A 63 -11.41 12.28 -2.48
C SER A 63 -10.47 12.21 -1.28
N TYR A 64 -9.85 11.05 -1.03
CA TYR A 64 -8.89 10.86 0.04
C TYR A 64 -7.52 11.51 -0.24
N GLY A 65 -7.23 11.84 -1.49
CA GLY A 65 -6.03 12.59 -1.89
C GLY A 65 -5.06 11.82 -2.79
N ALA A 66 -5.42 10.63 -3.28
CA ALA A 66 -4.61 9.96 -4.30
C ALA A 66 -4.57 10.83 -5.58
N HIS A 67 -3.38 11.06 -6.15
CA HIS A 67 -3.20 11.91 -7.32
C HIS A 67 -3.87 11.32 -8.57
N HIS A 68 -3.81 9.99 -8.69
CA HIS A 68 -4.49 9.24 -9.75
C HIS A 68 -5.08 7.96 -9.18
N VAL A 69 -6.22 7.53 -9.75
CA VAL A 69 -6.90 6.31 -9.32
C VAL A 69 -7.27 5.48 -10.52
N LEU A 70 -6.88 4.19 -10.51
CA LEU A 70 -7.03 3.27 -11.63
C LEU A 70 -7.77 1.99 -11.21
N PRO A 71 -8.35 1.23 -12.15
CA PRO A 71 -8.74 -0.16 -11.92
C PRO A 71 -7.54 -1.01 -11.48
N ASP A 72 -7.79 -2.14 -10.83
CA ASP A 72 -6.77 -3.08 -10.36
C ASP A 72 -6.28 -4.08 -11.43
N SER A 73 -6.69 -3.88 -12.68
CA SER A 73 -6.27 -4.65 -13.85
C SER A 73 -6.19 -3.75 -15.08
N GLY A 74 -5.29 -4.06 -16.01
CA GLY A 74 -5.06 -3.26 -17.22
C GLY A 74 -4.44 -1.89 -16.93
N PHE A 75 -3.77 -1.72 -15.81
CA PHE A 75 -3.24 -0.44 -15.34
C PHE A 75 -1.86 -0.08 -15.90
N LYS A 76 -1.10 -1.06 -16.44
CA LYS A 76 0.32 -0.88 -16.79
C LYS A 76 0.59 0.26 -17.76
N ASP A 77 -0.23 0.39 -18.81
CA ASP A 77 -0.02 1.39 -19.84
C ASP A 77 -0.39 2.79 -19.30
N LYS A 78 -1.46 2.85 -18.49
CA LYS A 78 -1.87 4.09 -17.83
C LYS A 78 -0.86 4.56 -16.79
N VAL A 79 -0.25 3.65 -16.01
CA VAL A 79 0.84 3.99 -15.10
C VAL A 79 2.00 4.63 -15.88
N LYS A 80 2.40 4.06 -17.01
CA LYS A 80 3.47 4.64 -17.84
C LYS A 80 3.10 6.02 -18.40
N GLU A 81 1.86 6.23 -18.83
CA GLU A 81 1.39 7.56 -19.28
C GLU A 81 1.47 8.60 -18.14
N LEU A 82 1.15 8.21 -16.92
CA LEU A 82 1.17 9.08 -15.73
C LEU A 82 2.57 9.36 -15.18
N THR A 83 3.57 8.56 -15.58
CA THR A 83 4.97 8.61 -15.10
C THR A 83 5.97 8.89 -16.23
N PRO A 84 5.80 9.85 -17.07
CA PRO A 84 6.39 10.14 -18.40
C PRO A 84 7.20 8.99 -19.05
N GLY A 85 6.53 7.84 -19.24
CA GLY A 85 7.09 6.67 -19.92
C GLY A 85 7.99 5.77 -19.04
N ASN A 86 8.40 6.21 -17.86
CA ASN A 86 9.38 5.51 -17.02
C ASN A 86 8.77 4.35 -16.22
N GLY A 87 7.50 4.45 -15.82
CA GLY A 87 6.85 3.54 -14.87
C GLY A 87 6.91 4.07 -13.44
N ALA A 88 6.40 3.30 -12.49
CA ALA A 88 6.37 3.67 -11.08
C ALA A 88 7.73 3.40 -10.39
N ASP A 89 8.21 4.37 -9.62
CA ASP A 89 9.47 4.25 -8.86
C ASP A 89 9.31 3.28 -7.70
N ILE A 90 8.15 3.30 -7.04
CA ILE A 90 7.80 2.35 -5.98
C ILE A 90 6.45 1.71 -6.30
N ILE A 91 6.36 0.39 -6.14
CA ILE A 91 5.10 -0.34 -6.20
C ILE A 91 4.88 -1.03 -4.87
N TYR A 92 3.77 -0.70 -4.19
CA TYR A 92 3.34 -1.30 -2.94
C TYR A 92 2.30 -2.39 -3.23
N ASP A 93 2.69 -3.66 -3.11
CA ASP A 93 1.85 -4.79 -3.51
C ASP A 93 1.46 -5.73 -2.35
N PRO A 94 0.27 -5.56 -1.75
CA PRO A 94 -0.34 -6.51 -0.83
C PRO A 94 -1.17 -7.59 -1.52
N VAL A 95 -1.28 -7.57 -2.86
CA VAL A 95 -2.22 -8.37 -3.65
C VAL A 95 -1.56 -9.60 -4.23
N GLY A 96 -0.41 -9.43 -4.87
CA GLY A 96 0.27 -10.51 -5.59
C GLY A 96 -0.49 -10.97 -6.85
N GLY A 97 -0.24 -12.20 -7.28
CA GLY A 97 -0.93 -12.80 -8.43
C GLY A 97 -0.75 -11.98 -9.71
N ASP A 98 -1.84 -11.82 -10.47
CA ASP A 98 -1.84 -11.13 -11.77
C ASP A 98 -1.49 -9.65 -11.64
N VAL A 99 -1.81 -9.04 -10.49
CA VAL A 99 -1.44 -7.65 -10.16
C VAL A 99 0.08 -7.50 -10.10
N PHE A 100 0.79 -8.44 -9.45
CA PHE A 100 2.24 -8.46 -9.44
C PHE A 100 2.81 -8.63 -10.85
N ASP A 101 2.27 -9.58 -11.62
CA ASP A 101 2.76 -9.88 -12.98
C ASP A 101 2.60 -8.67 -13.91
N GLU A 102 1.52 -7.92 -13.78
CA GLU A 102 1.31 -6.68 -14.52
C GLU A 102 2.22 -5.55 -14.01
N SER A 103 2.45 -5.46 -12.70
CA SER A 103 3.33 -4.48 -12.05
C SER A 103 4.76 -4.54 -12.56
N VAL A 104 5.30 -5.74 -12.79
CA VAL A 104 6.63 -5.94 -13.40
C VAL A 104 6.75 -5.26 -14.76
N ARG A 105 5.64 -5.00 -15.45
CA ARG A 105 5.63 -4.37 -16.77
C ARG A 105 5.60 -2.84 -16.73
N CYS A 106 5.29 -2.24 -15.57
CA CYS A 106 5.22 -0.80 -15.39
C CYS A 106 6.08 -0.28 -14.22
N ILE A 107 7.02 -1.07 -13.73
CA ILE A 107 8.05 -0.62 -12.80
C ILE A 107 9.10 0.20 -13.54
N ALA A 108 9.60 1.27 -12.92
CA ALA A 108 10.65 2.12 -13.45
C ALA A 108 12.04 1.46 -13.36
N TRP A 109 13.00 1.99 -14.10
CA TRP A 109 14.42 1.69 -13.88
C TRP A 109 14.82 2.14 -12.46
N ASN A 110 15.58 1.32 -11.75
CA ASN A 110 15.88 1.44 -10.31
C ASN A 110 14.65 1.39 -9.39
N GLY A 111 13.49 1.02 -9.90
CA GLY A 111 12.26 0.90 -9.13
C GLY A 111 12.32 -0.20 -8.07
N ARG A 112 11.43 -0.09 -7.08
CA ARG A 112 11.31 -1.07 -5.97
C ARG A 112 9.90 -1.63 -5.93
N LEU A 113 9.74 -2.92 -6.23
CA LEU A 113 8.49 -3.64 -6.09
C LEU A 113 8.46 -4.26 -4.68
N LEU A 114 7.66 -3.66 -3.80
CA LEU A 114 7.54 -4.03 -2.40
C LEU A 114 6.49 -5.13 -2.23
N VAL A 115 6.92 -6.32 -1.86
CA VAL A 115 6.04 -7.48 -1.62
C VAL A 115 5.55 -7.44 -0.17
N ILE A 116 4.27 -7.09 0.02
CA ILE A 116 3.62 -6.93 1.33
C ILE A 116 2.78 -8.15 1.69
N GLY A 117 2.11 -8.75 0.69
CA GLY A 117 1.20 -9.87 0.92
C GLY A 117 0.66 -10.46 -0.38
N PHE A 118 -0.28 -11.39 -0.23
CA PHE A 118 -0.83 -12.19 -1.33
C PHE A 118 -2.36 -12.35 -1.20
N THR A 119 -3.08 -11.23 -1.07
CA THR A 119 -4.54 -11.24 -0.85
C THR A 119 -5.33 -11.77 -2.05
N SER A 120 -4.70 -11.90 -3.24
CA SER A 120 -5.27 -12.62 -4.39
C SER A 120 -5.34 -14.14 -4.17
N GLY A 121 -4.57 -14.68 -3.20
CA GLY A 121 -4.43 -16.13 -2.96
C GLY A 121 -3.32 -16.78 -3.80
N ARG A 122 -2.79 -16.13 -4.83
CA ARG A 122 -1.68 -16.62 -5.67
C ARG A 122 -0.36 -15.94 -5.31
N ILE A 123 0.63 -16.73 -4.90
CA ILE A 123 2.00 -16.24 -4.74
C ILE A 123 2.63 -16.11 -6.14
N PRO A 124 3.09 -14.92 -6.54
CA PRO A 124 3.69 -14.73 -7.85
C PRO A 124 5.08 -15.36 -7.94
N SER A 125 5.51 -15.65 -9.15
CA SER A 125 6.87 -16.11 -9.44
C SER A 125 7.48 -15.19 -10.49
N ILE A 126 8.76 -14.85 -10.31
CA ILE A 126 9.49 -14.00 -11.23
C ILE A 126 10.86 -14.62 -11.55
N GLY A 127 11.20 -14.72 -12.81
CA GLY A 127 12.53 -15.13 -13.22
C GLY A 127 13.57 -14.05 -12.90
N ALA A 128 14.73 -14.45 -12.36
CA ALA A 128 15.80 -13.52 -11.97
C ALA A 128 16.33 -12.65 -13.14
N ASN A 129 16.09 -13.06 -14.38
CA ASN A 129 16.39 -12.27 -15.57
C ASN A 129 15.55 -10.97 -15.67
N MET A 130 14.35 -10.96 -15.11
CA MET A 130 13.47 -9.78 -15.20
C MET A 130 14.03 -8.57 -14.41
N PRO A 131 14.39 -8.69 -13.11
CA PRO A 131 15.09 -7.63 -12.39
C PRO A 131 16.40 -7.21 -13.06
N LEU A 132 17.17 -8.18 -13.60
CA LEU A 132 18.42 -7.91 -14.30
C LEU A 132 18.20 -7.04 -15.56
N ILE A 133 17.26 -7.45 -16.44
CA ILE A 133 17.03 -6.77 -17.72
C ILE A 133 16.38 -5.39 -17.53
N LYS A 134 15.44 -5.28 -16.59
CA LYS A 134 14.68 -4.05 -16.34
C LYS A 134 15.29 -3.16 -15.27
N GLY A 135 16.37 -3.57 -14.60
CA GLY A 135 17.08 -2.77 -13.61
C GLY A 135 16.22 -2.37 -12.40
N PHE A 136 15.43 -3.28 -11.82
CA PHE A 136 14.61 -3.02 -10.64
C PHE A 136 14.86 -4.04 -9.53
N SER A 137 14.32 -3.76 -8.33
CA SER A 137 14.42 -4.66 -7.18
C SER A 137 13.06 -5.21 -6.76
N VAL A 138 13.01 -6.49 -6.38
CA VAL A 138 11.87 -7.09 -5.66
C VAL A 138 12.23 -7.16 -4.19
N VAL A 139 11.49 -6.46 -3.35
CA VAL A 139 11.83 -6.23 -1.94
C VAL A 139 10.76 -6.83 -1.03
N GLY A 140 11.13 -7.84 -0.24
CA GLY A 140 10.24 -8.43 0.77
C GLY A 140 10.03 -7.48 1.96
N VAL A 141 8.78 -7.36 2.41
CA VAL A 141 8.41 -6.52 3.56
C VAL A 141 7.64 -7.34 4.58
N ARG A 142 8.18 -7.47 5.80
CA ARG A 142 7.53 -8.07 6.96
C ARG A 142 7.55 -7.07 8.12
N GLY A 143 6.62 -6.09 8.09
CA GLY A 143 6.60 -4.97 9.03
C GLY A 143 6.67 -5.40 10.50
N GLY A 144 5.89 -6.39 10.92
CA GLY A 144 5.91 -6.89 12.30
C GLY A 144 7.18 -7.66 12.67
N GLU A 145 7.82 -8.36 11.74
CA GLU A 145 9.06 -9.07 11.98
C GLU A 145 10.27 -8.12 12.01
N TYR A 146 10.18 -7.02 11.30
CA TYR A 146 11.24 -6.03 11.24
C TYR A 146 11.64 -5.54 12.63
N GLY A 147 10.67 -5.12 13.44
CA GLY A 147 10.93 -4.70 14.82
C GLY A 147 11.24 -5.84 15.79
N ARG A 148 10.87 -7.11 15.49
CA ARG A 148 11.30 -8.25 16.29
C ARG A 148 12.77 -8.60 16.07
N ARG A 149 13.28 -8.42 14.86
CA ARG A 149 14.69 -8.67 14.51
C ARG A 149 15.62 -7.55 14.98
N ASP A 150 15.11 -6.32 14.96
CA ASP A 150 15.79 -5.13 15.42
C ASP A 150 14.84 -4.32 16.34
N PRO A 151 14.84 -4.61 17.65
CA PRO A 151 13.95 -3.94 18.61
C PRO A 151 14.18 -2.44 18.72
N GLU A 152 15.41 -1.95 18.55
CA GLU A 152 15.70 -0.52 18.58
C GLU A 152 15.12 0.19 17.36
N MET A 153 15.28 -0.38 16.17
CA MET A 153 14.66 0.15 14.96
C MET A 153 13.14 0.03 15.03
N GLY A 154 12.61 -1.07 15.57
CA GLY A 154 11.18 -1.24 15.81
C GLY A 154 10.58 -0.14 16.69
N LYS A 155 11.28 0.22 17.76
CA LYS A 155 10.90 1.33 18.66
C LYS A 155 10.93 2.67 17.92
N LYS A 156 12.01 2.99 17.21
CA LYS A 156 12.14 4.22 16.41
C LYS A 156 11.02 4.36 15.36
N ASN A 157 10.66 3.26 14.70
CA ASN A 157 9.58 3.26 13.71
C ASN A 157 8.20 3.54 14.35
N LEU A 158 7.94 3.01 15.54
CA LEU A 158 6.72 3.30 16.28
C LEU A 158 6.68 4.75 16.77
N GLU A 159 7.78 5.25 17.33
CA GLU A 159 7.91 6.65 17.76
C GLU A 159 7.66 7.62 16.60
N ALA A 160 8.24 7.35 15.42
CA ALA A 160 8.00 8.17 14.23
C ALA A 160 6.52 8.19 13.79
N ILE A 161 5.83 7.05 13.87
CA ILE A 161 4.39 6.96 13.53
C ILE A 161 3.55 7.71 14.59
N ASP A 162 3.88 7.58 15.86
CA ASP A 162 3.17 8.25 16.95
C ASP A 162 3.39 9.78 16.88
N GLU A 163 4.58 10.24 16.50
CA GLU A 163 4.86 11.65 16.24
C GLU A 163 4.00 12.19 15.09
N LEU A 164 4.00 11.52 13.93
CA LEU A 164 3.16 11.89 12.79
C LEU A 164 1.66 11.92 13.15
N ALA A 165 1.21 10.97 13.96
CA ALA A 165 -0.17 10.93 14.43
C ALA A 165 -0.48 12.10 15.37
N SER A 166 0.41 12.40 16.32
CA SER A 166 0.24 13.50 17.27
C SER A 166 0.23 14.87 16.62
N GLU A 167 0.96 15.03 15.52
CA GLU A 167 1.00 16.23 14.70
C GLU A 167 -0.20 16.36 13.72
N GLY A 168 -1.11 15.36 13.70
CA GLY A 168 -2.25 15.34 12.80
C GLY A 168 -1.89 15.12 11.33
N LYS A 169 -0.70 14.58 11.06
CA LYS A 169 -0.19 14.31 9.70
C LYS A 169 -0.68 12.98 9.12
N LEU A 170 -1.33 12.14 9.95
CA LEU A 170 -1.93 10.89 9.52
C LEU A 170 -3.45 11.02 9.51
N ASN A 171 -4.08 10.43 8.49
CA ASN A 171 -5.53 10.48 8.28
C ASN A 171 -6.15 9.07 8.22
N PRO A 172 -6.13 8.28 9.33
CA PRO A 172 -6.67 6.93 9.35
C PRO A 172 -8.19 6.94 9.16
N HIS A 173 -8.68 6.24 8.14
CA HIS A 173 -10.10 6.12 7.88
C HIS A 173 -10.72 4.92 8.58
N ILE A 174 -11.75 5.18 9.38
CA ILE A 174 -12.61 4.18 10.00
C ILE A 174 -13.90 4.08 9.21
N HIS A 175 -14.10 2.94 8.53
CA HIS A 175 -15.30 2.69 7.74
C HIS A 175 -16.56 2.77 8.59
N LYS A 176 -16.57 2.02 9.69
CA LYS A 176 -17.70 1.97 10.63
C LYS A 176 -17.24 1.45 11.99
N THR A 177 -17.94 1.89 13.04
CA THR A 177 -17.80 1.35 14.39
C THR A 177 -19.02 0.47 14.71
N TYR A 178 -18.77 -0.72 15.26
CA TYR A 178 -19.78 -1.70 15.66
C TYR A 178 -19.73 -1.91 17.17
N SER A 179 -20.86 -2.33 17.76
CA SER A 179 -20.86 -2.86 19.13
C SER A 179 -20.26 -4.28 19.15
N LEU A 180 -19.95 -4.77 20.35
CA LEU A 180 -19.42 -6.13 20.53
C LEU A 180 -20.39 -7.19 19.99
N GLU A 181 -21.70 -7.00 20.20
CA GLU A 181 -22.76 -7.91 19.74
C GLU A 181 -22.82 -7.97 18.19
N SER A 182 -22.47 -6.88 17.51
CA SER A 182 -22.47 -6.78 16.04
C SER A 182 -21.13 -7.17 15.39
N THR A 183 -20.24 -7.85 16.13
CA THR A 183 -18.92 -8.27 15.62
C THR A 183 -19.05 -9.15 14.37
N ILE A 184 -20.06 -10.03 14.32
CA ILE A 184 -20.30 -10.91 13.15
C ILE A 184 -20.64 -10.10 11.91
N ASP A 185 -21.42 -9.02 12.04
CA ASP A 185 -21.77 -8.14 10.93
C ASP A 185 -20.51 -7.42 10.40
N ALA A 186 -19.64 -6.94 11.29
CA ALA A 186 -18.37 -6.35 10.93
C ALA A 186 -17.46 -7.33 10.16
N LEU A 187 -17.39 -8.58 10.58
CA LEU A 187 -16.64 -9.64 9.88
C LEU A 187 -17.26 -9.97 8.52
N ASN A 188 -18.57 -9.96 8.39
CA ASN A 188 -19.26 -10.17 7.11
C ASN A 188 -18.97 -9.03 6.12
N GLU A 189 -18.91 -7.77 6.56
CA GLU A 189 -18.52 -6.66 5.69
C GLU A 189 -17.07 -6.80 5.18
N LEU A 190 -16.15 -7.25 6.04
CA LEU A 190 -14.78 -7.56 5.63
C LEU A 190 -14.75 -8.70 4.60
N ARG A 191 -15.49 -9.77 4.84
CA ARG A 191 -15.63 -10.93 3.93
C ARG A 191 -16.19 -10.51 2.57
N ASN A 192 -17.19 -9.63 2.57
CA ASN A 192 -17.82 -9.11 1.36
C ASN A 192 -16.99 -8.03 0.66
N ARG A 193 -15.82 -7.68 1.21
CA ARG A 193 -14.90 -6.66 0.66
C ARG A 193 -15.54 -5.28 0.49
N THR A 194 -16.56 -4.94 1.28
CA THR A 194 -17.23 -3.62 1.24
C THR A 194 -16.46 -2.56 2.01
N VAL A 195 -15.67 -2.98 3.00
CA VAL A 195 -14.92 -2.09 3.90
C VAL A 195 -13.89 -1.24 3.15
N ILE A 196 -13.82 0.04 3.51
CA ILE A 196 -12.75 0.97 3.18
C ILE A 196 -11.94 1.24 4.46
N GLY A 197 -10.61 1.07 4.41
CA GLY A 197 -9.78 1.25 5.61
C GLY A 197 -10.02 0.18 6.66
N LYS A 198 -10.56 0.55 7.81
CA LYS A 198 -10.72 -0.29 9.00
C LYS A 198 -12.14 -0.24 9.54
N VAL A 199 -12.57 -1.32 10.20
CA VAL A 199 -13.72 -1.32 11.12
C VAL A 199 -13.23 -1.32 12.57
N CYS A 200 -13.98 -0.71 13.46
CA CYS A 200 -13.73 -0.71 14.90
C CYS A 200 -14.84 -1.47 15.61
N ILE A 201 -14.49 -2.23 16.65
CA ILE A 201 -15.44 -2.79 17.61
C ILE A 201 -15.29 -1.98 18.89
N LYS A 202 -16.40 -1.44 19.38
CA LYS A 202 -16.47 -0.74 20.66
C LYS A 202 -17.20 -1.64 21.66
N PRO A 203 -16.52 -2.11 22.70
CA PRO A 203 -17.13 -2.90 23.78
C PRO A 203 -18.23 -2.16 24.51
#